data_0ca9161499402cac784288fe14dc7cbc
#
_entry.id   0ca9161499402cac784288fe14dc7cbc
#
_cell.length_a   1.000
_cell.length_b   1.000
_cell.length_c   1.000
_cell.angle_alpha   90.00
_cell.angle_beta   90.00
_cell.angle_gamma   90.00
#
_symmetry.space_group_name_H-M   'P 1'
#
loop_
_entity.id
_entity.type
_entity.pdbx_description
1 polymer ?
#
loop_
_entity_poly.entity_id
_entity_poly.type
_entity_poly.pdbx_seq_one_letter_code
_entity_poly.pdbx_strand_id
1 'polypeptide(L)'
;SAQLKTKTVEFRTTVPGTAAQVMAFYADPKAPVILTPPPIFFQIRDDRRTSLTSGDIEFTLWFTFIPLKWTSRHEPGEIPTAFIDRMLSGPTAVWIHHHIARDLPDQPGNVELIDRLEIAHKNGVMGLFTRLAFDGLPLRFLFFYRHLRTRGVLKRAAAQQTA
;
A
#
# COMPACT_ATOMS: atom_id res chain seq x y z
N SER A 1 -8.16 30.52 -2.49
CA SER A 1 -8.15 29.08 -2.77
C SER A 1 -8.29 28.33 -1.45
N ALA A 2 -9.34 27.53 -1.32
CA ALA A 2 -9.50 26.69 -0.13
C ALA A 2 -8.33 25.73 -0.05
N GLN A 3 -7.55 25.82 1.03
CA GLN A 3 -6.44 24.91 1.29
C GLN A 3 -7.01 23.50 1.46
N LEU A 4 -6.55 22.55 0.64
CA LEU A 4 -6.97 21.14 0.72
C LEU A 4 -6.61 20.59 2.10
N LYS A 5 -7.62 20.14 2.84
CA LYS A 5 -7.41 19.56 4.16
C LYS A 5 -6.91 18.13 4.00
N THR A 6 -5.60 17.95 4.14
CA THR A 6 -4.95 16.64 4.14
C THR A 6 -5.02 16.04 5.54
N LYS A 7 -5.38 14.78 5.65
CA LYS A 7 -5.32 14.03 6.91
C LYS A 7 -4.32 12.88 6.80
N THR A 8 -3.74 12.51 7.93
CA THR A 8 -2.81 11.38 8.04
C THR A 8 -3.46 10.26 8.83
N VAL A 9 -3.41 9.06 8.28
CA VAL A 9 -3.92 7.84 8.91
C VAL A 9 -2.79 6.81 8.95
N GLU A 10 -2.69 6.04 10.04
CA GLU A 10 -1.63 5.07 10.20
C GLU A 10 -2.20 3.73 10.67
N PHE A 11 -1.71 2.64 10.04
CA PHE A 11 -2.08 1.27 10.38
C PHE A 11 -0.82 0.50 10.72
N ARG A 12 -0.80 -0.15 11.88
CA ARG A 12 0.35 -0.92 12.37
C ARG A 12 -0.05 -2.34 12.73
N THR A 13 0.87 -3.27 12.48
CA THR A 13 0.76 -4.64 12.96
C THR A 13 2.15 -5.27 13.08
N THR A 14 2.27 -6.30 13.89
CA THR A 14 3.48 -7.10 14.02
C THR A 14 3.25 -8.47 13.38
N VAL A 15 4.17 -8.91 12.54
CA VAL A 15 4.10 -10.21 11.86
C VAL A 15 5.42 -10.96 12.01
N PRO A 16 5.41 -12.31 11.95
CA PRO A 16 6.64 -13.09 11.91
C PRO A 16 7.43 -12.83 10.63
N GLY A 17 8.73 -12.64 10.72
CA GLY A 17 9.61 -12.43 9.60
C GLY A 17 10.58 -11.28 9.82
N THR A 18 11.21 -10.84 8.74
CA THR A 18 12.17 -9.72 8.74
C THR A 18 11.72 -8.61 7.81
N ALA A 19 12.21 -7.39 8.06
CA ALA A 19 11.96 -6.26 7.18
C ALA A 19 12.45 -6.52 5.75
N ALA A 20 13.59 -7.19 5.59
CA ALA A 20 14.11 -7.57 4.28
C ALA A 20 13.15 -8.51 3.52
N GLN A 21 12.54 -9.47 4.22
CA GLN A 21 11.53 -10.37 3.61
C GLN A 21 10.30 -9.61 3.19
N VAL A 22 9.85 -8.63 3.96
CA VAL A 22 8.71 -7.77 3.61
C VAL A 22 9.01 -6.97 2.35
N MET A 23 10.20 -6.35 2.27
CA MET A 23 10.60 -5.59 1.08
C MET A 23 10.72 -6.49 -0.15
N ALA A 24 11.24 -7.69 0.00
CA ALA A 24 11.32 -8.68 -1.09
C ALA A 24 9.92 -9.06 -1.60
N PHE A 25 8.96 -9.23 -0.70
CA PHE A 25 7.57 -9.48 -1.07
C PHE A 25 6.96 -8.28 -1.82
N TYR A 26 7.13 -7.07 -1.31
CA TYR A 26 6.61 -5.87 -1.97
C TYR A 26 7.23 -5.64 -3.36
N ALA A 27 8.46 -6.10 -3.59
CA ALA A 27 9.12 -6.03 -4.88
C ALA A 27 8.62 -7.08 -5.88
N ASP A 28 7.87 -8.09 -5.43
CA ASP A 28 7.25 -9.08 -6.31
C ASP A 28 6.18 -8.39 -7.17
N PRO A 29 6.20 -8.56 -8.50
CA PRO A 29 5.18 -7.98 -9.39
C PRO A 29 3.75 -8.40 -9.05
N LYS A 30 3.56 -9.53 -8.38
CA LYS A 30 2.24 -10.02 -7.96
C LYS A 30 1.75 -9.39 -6.66
N ALA A 31 2.60 -8.70 -5.90
CA ALA A 31 2.24 -8.17 -4.60
C ALA A 31 1.02 -7.23 -4.64
N PRO A 32 0.90 -6.27 -5.57
CA PRO A 32 -0.28 -5.41 -5.62
C PRO A 32 -1.58 -6.18 -5.79
N VAL A 33 -1.57 -7.24 -6.60
CA VAL A 33 -2.74 -8.09 -6.83
C VAL A 33 -3.08 -8.90 -5.57
N ILE A 34 -2.07 -9.49 -4.92
CA ILE A 34 -2.24 -10.27 -3.69
C ILE A 34 -2.81 -9.40 -2.57
N LEU A 35 -2.38 -8.14 -2.48
CA LEU A 35 -2.73 -7.22 -1.41
C LEU A 35 -4.05 -6.48 -1.63
N THR A 36 -4.70 -6.64 -2.77
CA THR A 36 -5.95 -5.93 -3.09
C THR A 36 -7.14 -6.86 -2.88
N PRO A 37 -8.06 -6.54 -1.94
CA PRO A 37 -9.19 -7.42 -1.64
C PRO A 37 -10.30 -7.30 -2.69
N PRO A 38 -10.97 -8.43 -3.05
CA PRO A 38 -12.22 -8.34 -3.79
C PRO A 38 -13.25 -7.49 -3.00
N PRO A 39 -14.10 -6.72 -3.63
CA PRO A 39 -14.37 -6.61 -5.07
C PRO A 39 -13.49 -5.61 -5.83
N ILE A 40 -12.33 -5.29 -5.29
CA ILE A 40 -11.36 -4.39 -5.93
C ILE A 40 -10.34 -5.26 -6.67
N PHE A 41 -10.01 -4.87 -7.91
CA PHE A 41 -9.02 -5.59 -8.73
C PHE A 41 -7.96 -4.63 -9.23
N PHE A 42 -6.70 -5.05 -9.11
CA PHE A 42 -5.55 -4.25 -9.50
C PHE A 42 -5.08 -4.69 -10.89
N GLN A 43 -5.05 -3.77 -11.85
CA GLN A 43 -4.56 -4.03 -13.21
C GLN A 43 -3.42 -3.11 -13.57
N ILE A 44 -2.23 -3.67 -13.74
CA ILE A 44 -1.05 -2.91 -14.17
C ILE A 44 -1.22 -2.54 -15.64
N ARG A 45 -1.03 -1.25 -15.97
CA ARG A 45 -1.09 -0.73 -17.33
C ARG A 45 0.29 -0.51 -17.91
N ASP A 46 1.18 0.11 -17.15
CA ASP A 46 2.54 0.40 -17.56
C ASP A 46 3.41 0.52 -16.30
N ASP A 47 4.39 -0.35 -16.17
CA ASP A 47 5.28 -0.38 -15.02
C ASP A 47 6.69 0.02 -15.45
N ARG A 48 7.05 1.27 -15.16
CA ARG A 48 8.37 1.85 -15.44
C ARG A 48 9.22 1.96 -14.18
N ARG A 49 8.84 1.27 -13.10
CA ARG A 49 9.64 1.26 -11.88
C ARG A 49 10.95 0.51 -12.12
N THR A 50 12.03 1.06 -11.59
CA THR A 50 13.34 0.40 -11.60
C THR A 50 13.64 -0.30 -10.27
N SER A 51 12.93 0.11 -9.22
CA SER A 51 13.00 -0.47 -7.87
C SER A 51 11.77 -0.05 -7.08
N LEU A 52 11.67 -0.49 -5.81
CA LEU A 52 10.62 0.00 -4.91
C LEU A 52 10.75 1.49 -4.59
N THR A 53 11.92 2.08 -4.79
CA THR A 53 12.17 3.48 -4.43
C THR A 53 12.34 4.39 -5.64
N SER A 54 12.06 3.91 -6.85
CA SER A 54 12.30 4.69 -8.07
C SER A 54 11.41 4.26 -9.21
N GLY A 55 10.91 5.26 -9.94
CA GLY A 55 10.14 5.08 -11.16
C GLY A 55 8.64 5.21 -10.95
N ASP A 56 7.93 5.21 -12.07
CA ASP A 56 6.49 5.42 -12.11
C ASP A 56 5.76 4.15 -12.52
N ILE A 57 4.54 3.99 -12.03
CA ILE A 57 3.64 2.91 -12.42
C ILE A 57 2.26 3.49 -12.73
N GLU A 58 1.68 3.02 -13.84
CA GLU A 58 0.30 3.31 -14.20
C GLU A 58 -0.54 2.05 -14.03
N PHE A 59 -1.64 2.16 -13.34
CA PHE A 59 -2.56 1.05 -13.13
C PHE A 59 -4.00 1.52 -13.11
N THR A 60 -4.91 0.57 -13.28
CA THR A 60 -6.34 0.75 -13.06
C THR A 60 -6.74 -0.06 -11.85
N LEU A 61 -7.36 0.62 -10.89
CA LEU A 61 -8.00 -0.03 -9.76
C LEU A 61 -9.48 -0.18 -10.10
N TRP A 62 -9.92 -1.42 -10.31
CA TRP A 62 -11.31 -1.71 -10.61
C TRP A 62 -12.08 -1.88 -9.31
N PHE A 63 -12.91 -0.89 -8.99
CA PHE A 63 -13.87 -1.02 -7.90
C PHE A 63 -15.13 -1.68 -8.46
N THR A 64 -15.17 -3.01 -8.45
CA THR A 64 -16.08 -3.84 -9.24
C THR A 64 -15.93 -3.54 -10.73
N PHE A 65 -16.88 -2.84 -11.35
CA PHE A 65 -16.85 -2.43 -12.76
C PHE A 65 -16.47 -0.94 -12.96
N ILE A 66 -16.17 -0.22 -11.87
CA ILE A 66 -15.77 1.20 -11.94
C ILE A 66 -14.26 1.29 -12.08
N PRO A 67 -13.73 1.80 -13.21
CA PRO A 67 -12.30 1.94 -13.40
C PRO A 67 -11.78 3.23 -12.76
N LEU A 68 -10.81 3.10 -11.88
CA LEU A 68 -10.10 4.22 -11.29
C LEU A 68 -8.68 4.22 -11.83
N LYS A 69 -8.38 5.15 -12.73
CA LYS A 69 -7.04 5.29 -13.32
C LYS A 69 -6.12 5.96 -12.31
N TRP A 70 -4.91 5.42 -12.20
CA TRP A 70 -3.95 5.81 -11.18
C TRP A 70 -2.53 5.81 -11.72
N THR A 71 -1.80 6.88 -11.46
CA THR A 71 -0.37 6.95 -11.73
C THR A 71 0.34 7.27 -10.43
N SER A 72 1.31 6.46 -10.08
CA SER A 72 2.10 6.62 -8.84
C SER A 72 3.58 6.69 -9.14
N ARG A 73 4.28 7.46 -8.32
CA ARG A 73 5.74 7.53 -8.30
C ARG A 73 6.27 6.93 -7.03
N HIS A 74 7.23 6.03 -7.17
CA HIS A 74 7.94 5.44 -6.05
C HIS A 74 9.14 6.29 -5.66
N GLU A 75 9.33 6.51 -4.38
CA GLU A 75 10.40 7.33 -3.80
C GLU A 75 11.02 6.61 -2.60
N PRO A 76 12.27 6.94 -2.22
CA PRO A 76 12.86 6.44 -0.98
C PRO A 76 12.03 6.83 0.24
N GLY A 77 11.91 5.92 1.20
CA GLY A 77 11.26 6.17 2.48
C GLY A 77 12.23 6.71 3.54
N GLU A 78 11.73 6.82 4.77
CA GLU A 78 12.47 7.39 5.91
C GLU A 78 13.57 6.46 6.45
N ILE A 79 13.52 5.16 6.15
CA ILE A 79 14.52 4.16 6.51
C ILE A 79 14.80 3.26 5.30
N PRO A 80 15.91 2.47 5.28
CA PRO A 80 16.24 1.62 4.13
C PRO A 80 15.16 0.58 3.79
N THR A 81 14.39 0.12 4.76
CA THR A 81 13.27 -0.82 4.57
C THR A 81 11.93 -0.10 4.53
N ALA A 82 11.89 1.02 3.83
CA ALA A 82 10.67 1.81 3.60
C ALA A 82 10.70 2.40 2.19
N PHE A 83 9.53 2.67 1.65
CA PHE A 83 9.38 3.42 0.41
C PHE A 83 8.07 4.20 0.41
N ILE A 84 8.00 5.20 -0.45
CA ILE A 84 6.82 6.04 -0.62
C ILE A 84 6.23 5.77 -2.00
N ASP A 85 4.92 5.64 -2.01
CA ASP A 85 4.09 5.54 -3.20
C ASP A 85 3.26 6.83 -3.26
N ARG A 86 3.67 7.75 -4.15
CA ARG A 86 3.04 9.06 -4.28
C ARG A 86 2.17 9.09 -5.52
N MET A 87 0.87 9.31 -5.34
CA MET A 87 -0.04 9.47 -6.46
C MET A 87 0.28 10.78 -7.21
N LEU A 88 0.54 10.66 -8.50
CA LEU A 88 0.69 11.80 -9.41
C LEU A 88 -0.64 12.18 -10.04
N SER A 89 -1.48 11.19 -10.32
CA SER A 89 -2.80 11.36 -10.91
C SER A 89 -3.70 10.22 -10.43
N GLY A 90 -4.92 10.52 -10.06
CA GLY A 90 -5.85 9.51 -9.56
C GLY A 90 -7.15 10.08 -9.02
N PRO A 91 -7.96 9.26 -8.34
CA PRO A 91 -9.31 9.62 -7.91
C PRO A 91 -9.35 10.57 -6.72
N THR A 92 -8.30 10.65 -5.92
CA THR A 92 -8.21 11.59 -4.78
C THR A 92 -7.42 12.84 -5.16
N ALA A 93 -7.46 13.85 -4.33
CA ALA A 93 -6.64 15.05 -4.52
C ALA A 93 -5.20 14.83 -4.05
N VAL A 94 -5.03 14.09 -2.94
CA VAL A 94 -3.73 13.67 -2.41
C VAL A 94 -3.85 12.22 -1.97
N TRP A 95 -2.83 11.44 -2.32
CA TRP A 95 -2.66 10.08 -1.82
C TRP A 95 -1.15 9.80 -1.77
N ILE A 96 -0.61 9.78 -0.57
CA ILE A 96 0.79 9.48 -0.32
C ILE A 96 0.84 8.32 0.66
N HIS A 97 1.38 7.19 0.20
CA HIS A 97 1.40 5.96 0.98
C HIS A 97 2.85 5.63 1.37
N HIS A 98 3.13 5.71 2.66
CA HIS A 98 4.40 5.29 3.23
C HIS A 98 4.31 3.83 3.64
N HIS A 99 5.13 2.99 3.03
CA HIS A 99 5.29 1.57 3.37
C HIS A 99 6.55 1.44 4.21
N ILE A 100 6.41 1.00 5.44
CA ILE A 100 7.53 0.88 6.38
C ILE A 100 7.52 -0.52 7.00
N ALA A 101 8.68 -1.19 6.98
CA ALA A 101 8.89 -2.43 7.69
C ALA A 101 10.10 -2.27 8.61
N ARG A 102 9.91 -2.56 9.88
CA ARG A 102 10.94 -2.35 10.90
C ARG A 102 11.12 -3.61 11.73
N ASP A 103 12.35 -4.15 11.74
CA ASP A 103 12.69 -5.26 12.64
C ASP A 103 12.56 -4.79 14.09
N LEU A 104 12.02 -5.66 14.93
CA LEU A 104 11.81 -5.36 16.34
C LEU A 104 12.97 -5.93 17.16
N PRO A 105 13.83 -5.08 17.80
CA PRO A 105 14.97 -5.55 18.59
C PRO A 105 14.53 -6.42 19.78
N ASP A 106 13.39 -6.08 20.39
CA ASP A 106 12.87 -6.77 21.59
C ASP A 106 12.09 -8.04 21.23
N GLN A 107 11.81 -8.28 19.95
CA GLN A 107 11.08 -9.44 19.45
C GLN A 107 11.80 -10.03 18.24
N PRO A 108 12.95 -10.72 18.43
CA PRO A 108 13.69 -11.30 17.32
C PRO A 108 12.82 -12.23 16.47
N GLY A 109 12.91 -12.13 15.15
CA GLY A 109 12.09 -12.90 14.23
C GLY A 109 10.71 -12.28 13.95
N ASN A 110 10.43 -11.10 14.49
CA ASN A 110 9.21 -10.33 14.21
C ASN A 110 9.55 -8.99 13.58
N VAL A 111 8.64 -8.51 12.72
CA VAL A 111 8.75 -7.24 12.01
C VAL A 111 7.46 -6.45 12.23
N GLU A 112 7.61 -5.16 12.46
CA GLU A 112 6.48 -4.23 12.49
C GLU A 112 6.21 -3.69 11.08
N LEU A 113 4.97 -3.86 10.62
CA LEU A 113 4.47 -3.26 9.40
C LEU A 113 3.74 -1.97 9.74
N ILE A 114 4.13 -0.88 9.07
CA ILE A 114 3.50 0.42 9.23
C ILE A 114 3.09 0.91 7.85
N ASP A 115 1.81 1.17 7.69
CA ASP A 115 1.27 1.85 6.52
C ASP A 115 0.74 3.21 6.97
N ARG A 116 1.35 4.29 6.48
CA ARG A 116 0.96 5.65 6.76
C ARG A 116 0.47 6.31 5.49
N LEU A 117 -0.74 6.87 5.54
CA LEU A 117 -1.38 7.50 4.40
C LEU A 117 -1.64 8.97 4.68
N GLU A 118 -1.28 9.81 3.72
CA GLU A 118 -1.69 11.20 3.66
C GLU A 118 -2.74 11.32 2.58
N ILE A 119 -3.96 11.71 2.96
CA ILE A 119 -5.13 11.68 2.07
C ILE A 119 -5.82 13.03 2.07
N ALA A 120 -6.18 13.50 0.87
CA ALA A 120 -7.15 14.57 0.68
C ALA A 120 -8.10 14.17 -0.45
N HIS A 121 -9.38 14.39 -0.25
CA HIS A 121 -10.42 14.09 -1.24
C HIS A 121 -10.70 15.28 -2.13
N LYS A 122 -11.09 15.01 -3.38
CA LYS A 122 -11.58 16.03 -4.31
C LYS A 122 -12.97 16.52 -3.90
N ASN A 123 -13.39 17.63 -4.45
CA ASN A 123 -14.77 18.07 -4.38
C ASN A 123 -15.63 17.32 -5.39
N GLY A 124 -16.94 17.37 -5.22
CA GLY A 124 -17.89 16.78 -6.16
C GLY A 124 -18.11 15.28 -5.97
N VAL A 125 -18.64 14.64 -7.01
CA VAL A 125 -19.07 13.24 -6.98
C VAL A 125 -17.90 12.28 -6.71
N MET A 126 -16.76 12.51 -7.35
CA MET A 126 -15.59 11.67 -7.14
C MET A 126 -15.08 11.76 -5.69
N GLY A 127 -15.10 12.96 -5.11
CA GLY A 127 -14.72 13.13 -3.70
C GLY A 127 -15.69 12.45 -2.74
N LEU A 128 -16.99 12.48 -3.03
CA LEU A 128 -17.97 11.73 -2.25
C LEU A 128 -17.71 10.22 -2.33
N PHE A 129 -17.47 9.71 -3.54
CA PHE A 129 -17.17 8.30 -3.75
C PHE A 129 -15.91 7.86 -2.98
N THR A 130 -14.81 8.60 -3.07
CA THR A 130 -13.57 8.24 -2.39
C THR A 130 -13.67 8.36 -0.87
N ARG A 131 -14.47 9.31 -0.35
CA ARG A 131 -14.75 9.38 1.10
C ARG A 131 -15.50 8.14 1.61
N LEU A 132 -16.37 7.56 0.78
CA LEU A 132 -17.11 6.36 1.15
C LEU A 132 -16.31 5.07 0.95
N ALA A 133 -15.48 5.00 -0.09
CA ALA A 133 -14.78 3.77 -0.49
C ALA A 133 -13.35 3.66 0.06
N PHE A 134 -12.64 4.78 0.24
CA PHE A 134 -11.22 4.83 0.57
C PHE A 134 -10.94 5.65 1.83
N ASP A 135 -11.86 5.66 2.76
CA ASP A 135 -11.72 6.36 4.03
C ASP A 135 -12.47 5.60 5.13
N GLY A 136 -12.24 5.95 6.39
CA GLY A 136 -12.96 5.38 7.53
C GLY A 136 -12.84 3.85 7.59
N LEU A 137 -13.98 3.18 7.83
CA LEU A 137 -14.03 1.72 7.98
C LEU A 137 -13.60 0.94 6.73
N PRO A 138 -13.99 1.31 5.50
CA PRO A 138 -13.50 0.62 4.31
C PRO A 138 -11.97 0.67 4.17
N LEU A 139 -11.36 1.80 4.48
CA LEU A 139 -9.90 1.95 4.46
C LEU A 139 -9.24 1.07 5.52
N ARG A 140 -9.80 1.02 6.73
CA ARG A 140 -9.30 0.13 7.80
C ARG A 140 -9.38 -1.33 7.39
N PHE A 141 -10.46 -1.75 6.75
CA PHE A 141 -10.62 -3.11 6.23
C PHE A 141 -9.57 -3.42 5.17
N LEU A 142 -9.32 -2.48 4.25
CA LEU A 142 -8.32 -2.63 3.19
C LEU A 142 -6.94 -2.92 3.80
N PHE A 143 -6.51 -2.16 4.79
CA PHE A 143 -5.19 -2.34 5.42
C PHE A 143 -5.14 -3.56 6.34
N PHE A 144 -6.22 -3.89 7.02
CA PHE A 144 -6.33 -5.16 7.75
C PHE A 144 -6.12 -6.36 6.80
N TYR A 145 -6.78 -6.36 5.65
CA TYR A 145 -6.62 -7.38 4.63
C TYR A 145 -5.18 -7.46 4.13
N ARG A 146 -4.57 -6.31 3.81
CA ARG A 146 -3.17 -6.24 3.36
C ARG A 146 -2.22 -6.85 4.39
N HIS A 147 -2.39 -6.54 5.65
CA HIS A 147 -1.57 -7.08 6.74
C HIS A 147 -1.76 -8.59 6.92
N LEU A 148 -2.98 -9.09 6.83
CA LEU A 148 -3.26 -10.53 6.86
C LEU A 148 -2.59 -11.26 5.70
N ARG A 149 -2.67 -10.71 4.50
CA ARG A 149 -2.06 -11.33 3.31
C ARG A 149 -0.53 -11.33 3.40
N THR A 150 0.06 -10.25 3.86
CA THR A 150 1.51 -10.18 4.08
C THR A 150 1.95 -11.22 5.11
N ARG A 151 1.25 -11.33 6.23
CA ARG A 151 1.50 -12.37 7.24
C ARG A 151 1.46 -13.77 6.63
N GLY A 152 0.45 -14.05 5.81
CA GLY A 152 0.30 -15.36 5.16
C GLY A 152 1.45 -15.68 4.22
N VAL A 153 1.91 -14.71 3.44
CA VAL A 153 3.05 -14.87 2.53
C VAL A 153 4.34 -15.17 3.32
N LEU A 154 4.61 -14.42 4.38
CA LEU A 154 5.81 -14.63 5.20
C LEU A 154 5.79 -15.97 5.92
N LYS A 155 4.65 -16.42 6.42
CA LYS A 155 4.51 -17.74 7.04
C LYS A 155 4.77 -18.88 6.06
N ARG A 156 4.28 -18.77 4.82
CA ARG A 156 4.53 -19.77 3.78
C ARG A 156 6.00 -19.82 3.38
N ALA A 157 6.65 -18.67 3.27
CA ALA A 157 8.08 -18.60 2.98
C ALA A 157 8.91 -19.26 4.09
N ALA A 158 8.58 -19.06 5.36
CA ALA A 158 9.25 -19.70 6.48
C ALA A 158 9.08 -21.23 6.46
N ALA A 159 7.86 -21.72 6.17
CA ALA A 159 7.58 -23.16 6.07
C ALA A 159 8.38 -23.83 4.94
N GLN A 160 8.60 -23.15 3.82
CA GLN A 160 9.39 -23.66 2.70
C GLN A 160 10.90 -23.75 3.02
N GLN A 161 11.41 -22.91 3.93
CA GLN A 161 12.82 -22.95 4.36
C GLN A 161 13.11 -24.09 5.33
N THR A 162 12.10 -24.61 6.02
CA THR A 162 12.24 -25.72 6.98
C THR A 162 11.95 -27.10 6.38
N ALA A 163 11.49 -27.15 5.16
CA ALA A 163 11.29 -28.38 4.40
C ALA A 163 12.49 -28.67 3.50
#